data_d26677a1ce2d2c7260adb3f6e4255179
#
_entry.id   d26677a1ce2d2c7260adb3f6e4255179
#
_cell.length_a   1.000
_cell.length_b   1.000
_cell.length_c   1.000
_cell.angle_alpha   90.00
_cell.angle_beta   90.00
_cell.angle_gamma   90.00
#
_symmetry.space_group_name_H-M   'P 1'
#
loop_
_entity.id
_entity.type
_entity.pdbx_description
1 polymer ?
#
loop_
_entity_poly.entity_id
_entity_poly.type
_entity_poly.pdbx_seq_one_letter_code
_entity_poly.pdbx_strand_id
1 'polypeptide(L)'
;MLVGLLLFSSLTLSFANIPFNNKHLEELSQWFTLSGNQVKGYWVYSDNKGDHFQVVPAVNEGDFCVDDVARVVLLYSEAYELTKDETYRKLALDASKFVLAMQDSDGEFYNFAYADGTINKQGITSYKSTSWWTLRAFLGLSKLSQFTNDVKVRDGAKRAYNSIKKYPPAAGDQLALYVMGLSEYAKVENTQDVKNTLKKYADELVNYKTGQFTYLDGFFSVYQDNFLWNGWGNHYAEALVSAYEVLGDQKYLDLAKSSLKAQIPLLLGTGLIYSIDNINGYVKPYQELAYALECIAIPAQKIYSITKDETFAYLSALSASWLYGGNRLGVRMIGDNGEGYDGLEYMHVNKNSGAESTICALRVVLHSNQLPEKFQSLVTNPSIVARSGMIILEGEGFDPGISSTTILSGNYGAGAIVQVDGKAKLKRDVSDIVPGRYYVMVSGQFPKITLTLSSKTSVKKDISGNGIFEIGQIDVENSISVSISNSCKFDQIILIPETVGVSFQ
;
A
#
# COMPACT_ATOMS: atom_id res chain seq x y z
N MET A 1 -34.37 -31.86 -51.10
CA MET A 1 -34.56 -30.92 -49.99
C MET A 1 -33.80 -31.49 -48.78
N LEU A 2 -32.53 -31.09 -48.62
CA LEU A 2 -31.69 -31.52 -47.49
C LEU A 2 -31.79 -30.42 -46.39
N VAL A 3 -32.33 -30.80 -45.25
CA VAL A 3 -32.36 -29.94 -44.05
C VAL A 3 -31.06 -30.18 -43.31
N GLY A 4 -30.18 -29.20 -43.36
CA GLY A 4 -28.94 -29.21 -42.57
C GLY A 4 -29.24 -28.79 -41.13
N LEU A 5 -29.01 -29.69 -40.17
CA LEU A 5 -29.06 -29.41 -38.74
C LEU A 5 -27.76 -28.70 -38.33
N LEU A 6 -27.82 -27.39 -38.05
CA LEU A 6 -26.76 -26.65 -37.42
C LEU A 6 -26.79 -26.95 -35.91
N LEU A 7 -25.87 -27.80 -35.46
CA LEU A 7 -25.56 -27.99 -34.04
C LEU A 7 -24.80 -26.76 -33.55
N PHE A 8 -25.46 -25.85 -32.87
CA PHE A 8 -24.77 -24.85 -32.02
C PHE A 8 -24.23 -25.57 -30.78
N SER A 9 -22.97 -25.89 -30.78
CA SER A 9 -22.27 -26.20 -29.55
C SER A 9 -22.17 -24.90 -28.72
N SER A 10 -22.96 -24.80 -27.67
CA SER A 10 -22.78 -23.82 -26.62
C SER A 10 -21.41 -24.11 -25.96
N LEU A 11 -20.39 -23.39 -26.36
CA LEU A 11 -19.18 -23.23 -25.55
C LEU A 11 -19.62 -22.54 -24.27
N THR A 12 -19.82 -23.32 -23.21
CA THR A 12 -19.84 -22.80 -21.85
C THR A 12 -18.42 -22.28 -21.59
N LEU A 13 -18.23 -20.97 -21.76
CA LEU A 13 -17.07 -20.26 -21.27
C LEU A 13 -17.05 -20.45 -19.74
N SER A 14 -16.16 -21.32 -19.27
CA SER A 14 -15.83 -21.45 -17.86
C SER A 14 -15.15 -20.14 -17.46
N PHE A 15 -15.85 -19.24 -16.80
CA PHE A 15 -15.24 -18.04 -16.23
C PHE A 15 -14.25 -18.50 -15.15
N ALA A 16 -13.00 -18.15 -15.32
CA ALA A 16 -11.96 -18.34 -14.31
C ALA A 16 -12.20 -17.32 -13.17
N ASN A 17 -13.15 -17.60 -12.28
CA ASN A 17 -13.35 -16.78 -11.09
C ASN A 17 -12.26 -17.10 -10.06
N ILE A 18 -11.53 -16.09 -9.65
CA ILE A 18 -10.62 -16.17 -8.51
C ILE A 18 -11.47 -16.33 -7.24
N PRO A 19 -11.29 -17.41 -6.45
CA PRO A 19 -12.16 -17.65 -5.29
C PRO A 19 -12.09 -16.50 -4.29
N PHE A 20 -13.24 -15.85 -4.05
CA PHE A 20 -13.41 -14.89 -2.97
C PHE A 20 -13.96 -15.65 -1.75
N ASN A 21 -13.06 -16.06 -0.87
CA ASN A 21 -13.41 -16.83 0.32
C ASN A 21 -13.13 -16.01 1.58
N ASN A 22 -14.17 -15.56 2.27
CA ASN A 22 -14.08 -14.74 3.47
C ASN A 22 -14.15 -15.57 4.77
N LYS A 23 -13.97 -16.90 4.71
CA LYS A 23 -14.13 -17.78 5.87
C LYS A 23 -13.18 -17.37 7.01
N HIS A 24 -11.90 -17.18 6.74
CA HIS A 24 -10.93 -16.77 7.77
C HIS A 24 -11.30 -15.41 8.39
N LEU A 25 -11.70 -14.43 7.58
CA LEU A 25 -12.14 -13.13 8.10
C LEU A 25 -13.35 -13.29 9.05
N GLU A 26 -14.30 -14.17 8.73
CA GLU A 26 -15.43 -14.44 9.61
C GLU A 26 -15.02 -15.24 10.87
N GLU A 27 -13.99 -16.08 10.79
CA GLU A 27 -13.39 -16.76 11.96
C GLU A 27 -12.69 -15.78 12.91
N LEU A 28 -12.17 -14.65 12.42
CA LEU A 28 -11.64 -13.56 13.25
C LEU A 28 -12.75 -12.75 13.92
N SER A 29 -14.03 -12.93 13.56
CA SER A 29 -15.12 -12.12 14.08
C SER A 29 -15.67 -12.64 15.40
N GLN A 30 -16.11 -11.71 16.26
CA GLN A 30 -16.74 -12.00 17.52
C GLN A 30 -17.88 -11.02 17.81
N TRP A 31 -19.04 -11.56 18.24
CA TRP A 31 -20.11 -10.75 18.81
C TRP A 31 -19.88 -10.52 20.29
N PHE A 32 -20.05 -9.28 20.74
CA PHE A 32 -19.92 -8.92 22.15
C PHE A 32 -20.78 -7.69 22.47
N THR A 33 -20.89 -7.35 23.76
CA THR A 33 -21.66 -6.18 24.19
C THR A 33 -20.73 -4.99 24.40
N LEU A 34 -20.96 -3.91 23.67
CA LEU A 34 -20.23 -2.65 23.79
C LEU A 34 -21.21 -1.52 24.09
N SER A 35 -21.06 -0.84 25.25
CA SER A 35 -21.96 0.23 25.67
C SER A 35 -23.46 -0.14 25.61
N GLY A 36 -23.80 -1.38 25.99
CA GLY A 36 -25.16 -1.93 26.00
C GLY A 36 -25.71 -2.38 24.63
N ASN A 37 -24.93 -2.30 23.56
CA ASN A 37 -25.32 -2.75 22.23
C ASN A 37 -24.57 -4.04 21.83
N GLN A 38 -25.25 -4.94 21.11
CA GLN A 38 -24.60 -6.08 20.47
C GLN A 38 -23.87 -5.61 19.23
N VAL A 39 -22.56 -5.80 19.18
CA VAL A 39 -21.67 -5.39 18.08
C VAL A 39 -20.81 -6.54 17.62
N LYS A 40 -20.34 -6.48 16.37
CA LYS A 40 -19.45 -7.47 15.78
C LYS A 40 -18.07 -6.85 15.58
N GLY A 41 -17.10 -7.28 16.37
CA GLY A 41 -15.68 -6.94 16.22
C GLY A 41 -14.94 -7.97 15.37
N TYR A 42 -13.76 -7.61 14.92
CA TYR A 42 -12.82 -8.49 14.22
C TYR A 42 -11.46 -8.37 14.91
N TRP A 43 -10.88 -9.49 15.33
CA TRP A 43 -9.60 -9.54 16.01
C TRP A 43 -8.50 -8.96 15.15
N VAL A 44 -7.74 -8.02 15.70
CA VAL A 44 -6.67 -7.31 14.99
C VAL A 44 -5.59 -8.26 14.55
N TYR A 45 -5.14 -9.15 15.46
CA TYR A 45 -4.06 -10.10 15.19
C TYR A 45 -4.50 -11.54 15.31
N SER A 46 -3.82 -12.40 14.56
CA SER A 46 -3.99 -13.84 14.61
C SER A 46 -2.69 -14.55 14.23
N ASP A 47 -2.19 -15.37 15.15
CA ASP A 47 -0.98 -16.15 14.98
C ASP A 47 -1.25 -17.47 14.27
N ASN A 48 -0.44 -17.80 13.29
CA ASN A 48 -0.44 -19.13 12.68
C ASN A 48 0.23 -20.14 13.60
N LYS A 49 -0.50 -21.17 14.01
CA LYS A 49 0.00 -22.27 14.86
C LYS A 49 0.26 -23.56 14.06
N GLY A 50 0.20 -23.46 12.73
CA GLY A 50 0.43 -24.57 11.81
C GLY A 50 -0.86 -25.19 11.29
N ASP A 51 -1.70 -25.72 12.16
CA ASP A 51 -2.97 -26.38 11.85
C ASP A 51 -4.21 -25.48 12.06
N HIS A 52 -4.05 -24.38 12.79
CA HIS A 52 -5.10 -23.39 13.03
C HIS A 52 -4.51 -21.99 13.25
N PHE A 53 -5.39 -20.99 13.26
CA PHE A 53 -5.07 -19.61 13.66
C PHE A 53 -5.58 -19.34 15.06
N GLN A 54 -4.74 -18.72 15.88
CA GLN A 54 -5.08 -18.31 17.22
C GLN A 54 -5.16 -16.77 17.26
N VAL A 55 -6.35 -16.23 17.55
CA VAL A 55 -6.52 -14.79 17.77
C VAL A 55 -5.70 -14.32 18.97
N VAL A 56 -5.09 -13.14 18.84
CA VAL A 56 -4.28 -12.53 19.90
C VAL A 56 -4.63 -11.04 20.01
N PRO A 57 -4.63 -10.47 21.23
CA PRO A 57 -4.91 -9.06 21.45
C PRO A 57 -3.74 -8.18 20.96
N ALA A 58 -4.04 -6.95 20.55
CA ALA A 58 -3.03 -5.89 20.46
C ALA A 58 -2.67 -5.45 21.89
N VAL A 59 -1.49 -5.84 22.34
CA VAL A 59 -1.08 -5.65 23.76
C VAL A 59 -1.12 -4.16 24.12
N ASN A 60 -1.83 -3.85 25.22
CA ASN A 60 -2.10 -2.50 25.73
C ASN A 60 -2.96 -1.59 24.83
N GLU A 61 -3.49 -2.10 23.71
CA GLU A 61 -4.35 -1.35 22.81
C GLU A 61 -5.80 -1.85 22.89
N GLY A 62 -6.05 -3.11 22.56
CA GLY A 62 -7.37 -3.76 22.58
C GLY A 62 -7.41 -5.01 21.71
N ASP A 63 -8.60 -5.58 21.56
CA ASP A 63 -8.84 -6.80 20.78
C ASP A 63 -9.36 -6.49 19.37
N PHE A 64 -10.16 -5.42 19.27
CA PHE A 64 -10.82 -4.96 18.06
C PHE A 64 -10.53 -3.47 17.84
N CYS A 65 -10.35 -3.06 16.58
CA CYS A 65 -10.15 -1.64 16.28
C CYS A 65 -11.08 -1.14 15.18
N VAL A 66 -11.42 0.16 15.24
CA VAL A 66 -12.24 0.83 14.22
C VAL A 66 -11.51 0.87 12.88
N ASP A 67 -10.20 0.99 12.90
CA ASP A 67 -9.39 1.03 11.66
C ASP A 67 -9.65 -0.20 10.79
N ASP A 68 -9.61 -1.40 11.39
CA ASP A 68 -9.85 -2.65 10.66
C ASP A 68 -11.33 -2.90 10.39
N VAL A 69 -12.21 -2.71 11.39
CA VAL A 69 -13.63 -3.00 11.21
C VAL A 69 -14.27 -2.06 10.18
N ALA A 70 -13.79 -0.82 10.07
CA ALA A 70 -14.22 0.09 9.01
C ALA A 70 -13.79 -0.38 7.60
N ARG A 71 -12.61 -1.02 7.49
CA ARG A 71 -12.20 -1.70 6.25
C ARG A 71 -13.07 -2.92 5.93
N VAL A 72 -13.52 -3.68 6.95
CA VAL A 72 -14.50 -4.75 6.75
C VAL A 72 -15.82 -4.20 6.20
N VAL A 73 -16.30 -3.07 6.75
CA VAL A 73 -17.50 -2.39 6.22
C VAL A 73 -17.31 -2.00 4.76
N LEU A 74 -16.15 -1.46 4.40
CA LEU A 74 -15.80 -1.10 3.02
C LEU A 74 -15.77 -2.35 2.12
N LEU A 75 -15.01 -3.40 2.50
CA LEU A 75 -14.87 -4.65 1.75
C LEU A 75 -16.23 -5.28 1.42
N TYR A 76 -17.10 -5.45 2.43
CA TYR A 76 -18.38 -6.08 2.21
C TYR A 76 -19.37 -5.16 1.47
N SER A 77 -19.24 -3.85 1.59
CA SER A 77 -20.01 -2.91 0.76
C SER A 77 -19.61 -2.96 -0.71
N GLU A 78 -18.30 -3.06 -1.00
CA GLU A 78 -17.76 -3.27 -2.35
C GLU A 78 -18.17 -4.67 -2.90
N ALA A 79 -18.10 -5.71 -2.07
CA ALA A 79 -18.53 -7.05 -2.45
C ALA A 79 -20.03 -7.07 -2.82
N TYR A 80 -20.90 -6.42 -2.04
CA TYR A 80 -22.30 -6.24 -2.39
C TYR A 80 -22.48 -5.44 -3.68
N GLU A 81 -21.75 -4.34 -3.85
CA GLU A 81 -21.83 -3.53 -5.07
C GLU A 81 -21.51 -4.35 -6.33
N LEU A 82 -20.48 -5.19 -6.28
CA LEU A 82 -19.99 -5.93 -7.42
C LEU A 82 -20.76 -7.23 -7.69
N THR A 83 -21.25 -7.91 -6.64
CA THR A 83 -21.92 -9.23 -6.77
C THR A 83 -23.42 -9.16 -6.65
N LYS A 84 -23.98 -8.13 -6.00
CA LYS A 84 -25.40 -8.02 -5.61
C LYS A 84 -25.88 -9.11 -4.65
N ASP A 85 -24.94 -9.82 -3.99
CA ASP A 85 -25.28 -10.81 -2.97
C ASP A 85 -25.60 -10.10 -1.63
N GLU A 86 -26.86 -10.24 -1.20
CA GLU A 86 -27.37 -9.65 0.05
C GLU A 86 -26.63 -10.10 1.31
N THR A 87 -25.93 -11.22 1.25
CA THR A 87 -25.09 -11.71 2.34
C THR A 87 -24.04 -10.68 2.70
N TYR A 88 -23.36 -10.09 1.70
CA TYR A 88 -22.32 -9.09 1.95
C TYR A 88 -22.89 -7.77 2.49
N ARG A 89 -24.06 -7.35 2.01
CA ARG A 89 -24.71 -6.16 2.59
C ARG A 89 -25.04 -6.36 4.06
N LYS A 90 -25.51 -7.55 4.45
CA LYS A 90 -25.79 -7.90 5.84
C LYS A 90 -24.52 -7.90 6.68
N LEU A 91 -23.42 -8.49 6.19
CA LEU A 91 -22.14 -8.50 6.88
C LEU A 91 -21.60 -7.08 7.08
N ALA A 92 -21.70 -6.20 6.07
CA ALA A 92 -21.34 -4.79 6.19
C ALA A 92 -22.16 -4.06 7.27
N LEU A 93 -23.49 -4.30 7.32
CA LEU A 93 -24.35 -3.74 8.35
C LEU A 93 -24.01 -4.27 9.75
N ASP A 94 -23.68 -5.55 9.89
CA ASP A 94 -23.29 -6.12 11.18
C ASP A 94 -21.96 -5.55 11.66
N ALA A 95 -20.96 -5.41 10.81
CA ALA A 95 -19.68 -4.78 11.14
C ALA A 95 -19.86 -3.29 11.48
N SER A 96 -20.74 -2.57 10.78
CA SER A 96 -20.99 -1.14 11.04
C SER A 96 -21.51 -0.85 12.44
N LYS A 97 -22.12 -1.83 13.13
CA LYS A 97 -22.60 -1.67 14.52
C LYS A 97 -21.45 -1.38 15.50
N PHE A 98 -20.31 -2.06 15.33
CA PHE A 98 -19.11 -1.78 16.11
C PHE A 98 -18.58 -0.38 15.83
N VAL A 99 -18.39 -0.04 14.53
CA VAL A 99 -17.90 1.28 14.13
C VAL A 99 -18.77 2.39 14.72
N LEU A 100 -20.10 2.28 14.61
CA LEU A 100 -21.03 3.27 15.15
C LEU A 100 -21.01 3.35 16.69
N ALA A 101 -20.79 2.22 17.39
CA ALA A 101 -20.69 2.19 18.85
C ALA A 101 -19.41 2.87 19.39
N MET A 102 -18.37 2.97 18.54
CA MET A 102 -17.11 3.64 18.85
C MET A 102 -17.12 5.15 18.54
N GLN A 103 -18.18 5.65 17.89
CA GLN A 103 -18.31 7.07 17.55
C GLN A 103 -18.78 7.90 18.73
N ASP A 104 -18.03 8.96 19.07
CA ASP A 104 -18.44 9.95 20.08
C ASP A 104 -19.42 10.99 19.49
N SER A 105 -20.01 11.79 20.37
CA SER A 105 -21.03 12.80 20.04
C SER A 105 -20.52 13.89 19.09
N ASP A 106 -19.22 14.18 19.07
CA ASP A 106 -18.58 15.17 18.17
C ASP A 106 -18.29 14.62 16.76
N GLY A 107 -18.53 13.33 16.54
CA GLY A 107 -18.33 12.66 15.24
C GLY A 107 -16.99 11.97 15.08
N GLU A 108 -16.05 12.14 16.02
CA GLU A 108 -14.78 11.42 16.03
C GLU A 108 -14.97 10.01 16.62
N PHE A 109 -14.00 9.13 16.41
CA PHE A 109 -14.05 7.74 16.87
C PHE A 109 -12.89 7.48 17.81
N TYR A 110 -13.15 6.68 18.86
CA TYR A 110 -12.11 5.92 19.54
C TYR A 110 -11.71 4.74 18.64
N ASN A 111 -10.46 4.29 18.72
CA ASN A 111 -10.02 3.20 17.84
C ASN A 111 -10.22 1.81 18.46
N PHE A 112 -9.69 1.57 19.66
CA PHE A 112 -9.65 0.23 20.24
C PHE A 112 -10.71 -0.02 21.31
N ALA A 113 -11.25 -1.26 21.29
CA ALA A 113 -12.06 -1.81 22.36
C ALA A 113 -11.61 -3.23 22.72
N TYR A 114 -11.82 -3.61 23.97
CA TYR A 114 -11.59 -4.96 24.48
C TYR A 114 -12.86 -5.83 24.36
N ALA A 115 -12.68 -7.14 24.30
CA ALA A 115 -13.78 -8.11 24.18
C ALA A 115 -14.73 -8.10 25.41
N ASP A 116 -14.29 -7.54 26.53
CA ASP A 116 -15.12 -7.33 27.72
C ASP A 116 -16.07 -6.12 27.60
N GLY A 117 -16.01 -5.36 26.50
CA GLY A 117 -16.83 -4.18 26.24
C GLY A 117 -16.23 -2.87 26.75
N THR A 118 -14.97 -2.87 27.17
CA THR A 118 -14.25 -1.66 27.57
C THR A 118 -13.66 -0.95 26.36
N ILE A 119 -13.89 0.36 26.21
CA ILE A 119 -13.26 1.20 25.17
C ILE A 119 -11.94 1.77 25.71
N ASN A 120 -10.86 1.58 24.99
CA ASN A 120 -9.59 2.24 25.27
C ASN A 120 -9.66 3.71 24.82
N LYS A 121 -9.87 4.62 25.76
CA LYS A 121 -10.04 6.05 25.47
C LYS A 121 -8.76 6.88 25.56
N GLN A 122 -7.67 6.32 26.04
CA GLN A 122 -6.45 7.06 26.37
C GLN A 122 -5.20 6.57 25.66
N GLY A 123 -5.23 5.39 25.05
CA GLY A 123 -4.09 4.87 24.28
C GLY A 123 -3.73 5.80 23.12
N ILE A 124 -2.44 5.98 22.86
CA ILE A 124 -1.93 6.85 21.78
C ILE A 124 -2.46 6.46 20.40
N THR A 125 -2.80 5.18 20.22
CA THR A 125 -3.38 4.62 18.98
C THR A 125 -4.90 4.48 19.08
N SER A 126 -5.53 4.98 20.16
CA SER A 126 -6.95 4.75 20.42
C SER A 126 -7.76 5.98 20.81
N TYR A 127 -7.15 7.05 21.31
CA TYR A 127 -7.90 8.26 21.64
C TYR A 127 -8.63 8.82 20.41
N LYS A 128 -9.78 9.46 20.63
CA LYS A 128 -10.55 10.01 19.52
C LYS A 128 -9.82 11.15 18.81
N SER A 129 -9.88 11.15 17.50
CA SER A 129 -9.21 12.13 16.64
C SER A 129 -9.81 12.09 15.23
N THR A 130 -9.43 13.03 14.37
CA THR A 130 -9.75 12.99 12.93
C THR A 130 -8.68 12.26 12.10
N SER A 131 -7.90 11.34 12.72
CA SER A 131 -6.83 10.60 12.05
C SER A 131 -7.33 9.28 11.43
N TRP A 132 -6.42 8.35 11.18
CA TRP A 132 -6.61 7.12 10.42
C TRP A 132 -7.95 6.41 10.64
N TRP A 133 -8.30 6.06 11.87
CA TRP A 133 -9.51 5.29 12.15
C TRP A 133 -10.80 6.07 11.88
N THR A 134 -10.83 7.38 12.16
CA THR A 134 -11.99 8.23 11.82
C THR A 134 -12.14 8.39 10.30
N LEU A 135 -11.03 8.51 9.57
CA LEU A 135 -11.04 8.60 8.10
C LEU A 135 -11.52 7.29 7.47
N ARG A 136 -11.07 6.14 7.99
CA ARG A 136 -11.54 4.82 7.53
C ARG A 136 -13.00 4.58 7.89
N ALA A 137 -13.43 4.97 9.09
CA ALA A 137 -14.84 4.91 9.50
C ALA A 137 -15.71 5.77 8.58
N PHE A 138 -15.28 6.98 8.26
CA PHE A 138 -15.96 7.85 7.32
C PHE A 138 -16.08 7.22 5.93
N LEU A 139 -15.00 6.65 5.40
CA LEU A 139 -14.98 5.96 4.11
C LEU A 139 -15.93 4.76 4.10
N GLY A 140 -15.82 3.86 5.08
CA GLY A 140 -16.64 2.64 5.17
C GLY A 140 -18.13 2.96 5.34
N LEU A 141 -18.48 3.87 6.25
CA LEU A 141 -19.87 4.29 6.47
C LEU A 141 -20.44 5.03 5.26
N SER A 142 -19.66 5.86 4.57
CA SER A 142 -20.08 6.56 3.35
C SER A 142 -20.36 5.57 2.22
N LYS A 143 -19.51 4.56 2.04
CA LYS A 143 -19.73 3.50 1.07
C LYS A 143 -20.99 2.71 1.39
N LEU A 144 -21.15 2.24 2.63
CA LEU A 144 -22.32 1.47 3.06
C LEU A 144 -23.62 2.29 2.92
N SER A 145 -23.58 3.61 3.14
CA SER A 145 -24.74 4.50 3.02
C SER A 145 -25.40 4.49 1.64
N GLN A 146 -24.69 4.08 0.59
CA GLN A 146 -25.24 3.93 -0.76
C GLN A 146 -26.18 2.72 -0.87
N PHE A 147 -26.06 1.75 0.02
CA PHE A 147 -26.74 0.46 -0.06
C PHE A 147 -27.70 0.20 1.11
N THR A 148 -27.93 1.19 1.97
CA THR A 148 -28.81 1.07 3.12
C THR A 148 -29.64 2.32 3.39
N ASN A 149 -30.85 2.12 3.92
CA ASN A 149 -31.68 3.19 4.46
C ASN A 149 -31.54 3.31 6.00
N ASP A 150 -30.57 2.62 6.60
CA ASP A 150 -30.32 2.74 8.04
C ASP A 150 -29.87 4.15 8.39
N VAL A 151 -30.73 4.85 9.15
CA VAL A 151 -30.48 6.25 9.55
C VAL A 151 -29.19 6.37 10.38
N LYS A 152 -28.88 5.35 11.22
CA LYS A 152 -27.66 5.38 12.05
C LYS A 152 -26.39 5.40 11.24
N VAL A 153 -26.34 4.63 10.12
CA VAL A 153 -25.21 4.59 9.21
C VAL A 153 -25.02 5.93 8.52
N ARG A 154 -26.11 6.51 8.00
CA ARG A 154 -26.08 7.81 7.32
C ARG A 154 -25.72 8.94 8.27
N ASP A 155 -26.29 8.98 9.46
CA ASP A 155 -25.98 9.97 10.49
C ASP A 155 -24.54 9.82 11.02
N GLY A 156 -24.06 8.59 11.14
CA GLY A 156 -22.67 8.31 11.50
C GLY A 156 -21.69 8.89 10.49
N ALA A 157 -21.91 8.63 9.19
CA ALA A 157 -21.11 9.22 8.11
C ALA A 157 -21.16 10.74 8.11
N LYS A 158 -22.36 11.33 8.29
CA LYS A 158 -22.55 12.79 8.35
C LYS A 158 -21.83 13.44 9.51
N ARG A 159 -21.87 12.84 10.71
CA ARG A 159 -21.15 13.36 11.88
C ARG A 159 -19.64 13.28 11.67
N ALA A 160 -19.13 12.17 11.11
CA ALA A 160 -17.73 12.02 10.76
C ALA A 160 -17.30 13.10 9.74
N TYR A 161 -18.06 13.31 8.65
CA TYR A 161 -17.83 14.39 7.68
C TYR A 161 -17.68 15.74 8.35
N ASN A 162 -18.63 16.11 9.23
CA ASN A 162 -18.64 17.41 9.90
C ASN A 162 -17.41 17.59 10.81
N SER A 163 -16.98 16.54 11.52
CA SER A 163 -15.79 16.58 12.37
C SER A 163 -14.52 16.73 11.53
N ILE A 164 -14.34 15.88 10.52
CA ILE A 164 -13.15 15.92 9.65
C ILE A 164 -13.08 17.25 8.89
N LYS A 165 -14.21 17.78 8.41
CA LYS A 165 -14.26 19.09 7.73
C LYS A 165 -13.77 20.22 8.61
N LYS A 166 -14.04 20.15 9.93
CA LYS A 166 -13.57 21.14 10.91
C LYS A 166 -12.07 21.00 11.19
N TYR A 167 -11.56 19.78 11.24
CA TYR A 167 -10.17 19.46 11.53
C TYR A 167 -9.62 18.48 10.46
N PRO A 168 -9.35 18.96 9.24
CA PRO A 168 -8.92 18.12 8.14
C PRO A 168 -7.50 17.59 8.36
N PRO A 169 -7.19 16.40 7.82
CA PRO A 169 -5.85 15.84 7.91
C PRO A 169 -4.84 16.70 7.13
N ALA A 170 -3.63 16.81 7.67
CA ALA A 170 -2.52 17.50 7.01
C ALA A 170 -1.51 16.52 6.36
N ALA A 171 -1.47 15.25 6.81
CA ALA A 171 -0.61 14.23 6.20
C ALA A 171 -1.22 13.73 4.89
N GLY A 172 -0.40 13.56 3.85
CA GLY A 172 -0.89 13.27 2.50
C GLY A 172 -1.57 11.90 2.37
N ASP A 173 -1.10 10.88 3.08
CA ASP A 173 -1.72 9.56 3.12
C ASP A 173 -3.10 9.58 3.81
N GLN A 174 -3.24 10.31 4.91
CA GLN A 174 -4.52 10.57 5.55
C GLN A 174 -5.44 11.41 4.66
N LEU A 175 -4.88 12.39 3.95
CA LEU A 175 -5.62 13.18 2.98
C LEU A 175 -6.17 12.33 1.83
N ALA A 176 -5.42 11.32 1.38
CA ALA A 176 -5.89 10.37 0.39
C ALA A 176 -7.13 9.60 0.88
N LEU A 177 -7.12 9.09 2.12
CA LEU A 177 -8.30 8.43 2.72
C LEU A 177 -9.49 9.39 2.85
N TYR A 178 -9.24 10.66 3.19
CA TYR A 178 -10.30 11.67 3.24
C TYR A 178 -10.92 11.91 1.87
N VAL A 179 -10.11 12.04 0.82
CA VAL A 179 -10.59 12.19 -0.57
C VAL A 179 -11.41 10.98 -1.01
N MET A 180 -10.99 9.76 -0.68
CA MET A 180 -11.77 8.54 -0.94
C MET A 180 -13.13 8.60 -0.20
N GLY A 181 -13.12 8.92 1.09
CA GLY A 181 -14.33 9.06 1.90
C GLY A 181 -15.28 10.13 1.36
N LEU A 182 -14.76 11.30 0.97
CA LEU A 182 -15.53 12.37 0.34
C LEU A 182 -16.15 11.93 -1.00
N SER A 183 -15.42 11.15 -1.79
CA SER A 183 -15.90 10.64 -3.07
C SER A 183 -17.09 9.69 -2.88
N GLU A 184 -17.00 8.77 -1.91
CA GLU A 184 -18.12 7.88 -1.59
C GLU A 184 -19.29 8.64 -0.93
N TYR A 185 -19.00 9.62 -0.08
CA TYR A 185 -20.01 10.44 0.56
C TYR A 185 -20.77 11.35 -0.44
N ALA A 186 -20.08 11.87 -1.44
CA ALA A 186 -20.69 12.69 -2.50
C ALA A 186 -21.69 11.92 -3.37
N LYS A 187 -21.59 10.60 -3.43
CA LYS A 187 -22.56 9.74 -4.14
C LYS A 187 -23.90 9.68 -3.38
N VAL A 188 -23.90 9.93 -2.07
CA VAL A 188 -25.11 9.95 -1.20
C VAL A 188 -25.58 11.38 -0.94
N GLU A 189 -24.66 12.23 -0.46
CA GLU A 189 -24.91 13.64 -0.17
C GLU A 189 -24.40 14.50 -1.34
N ASN A 190 -25.15 14.49 -2.45
CA ASN A 190 -24.77 15.13 -3.70
C ASN A 190 -24.97 16.66 -3.66
N THR A 191 -24.36 17.32 -2.66
CA THR A 191 -24.45 18.79 -2.49
C THR A 191 -23.22 19.48 -3.07
N GLN A 192 -23.38 20.76 -3.45
CA GLN A 192 -22.26 21.57 -3.95
C GLN A 192 -21.19 21.75 -2.88
N ASP A 193 -21.55 21.82 -1.59
CA ASP A 193 -20.63 21.93 -0.47
C ASP A 193 -19.70 20.70 -0.39
N VAL A 194 -20.25 19.48 -0.48
CA VAL A 194 -19.45 18.24 -0.48
C VAL A 194 -18.55 18.17 -1.70
N LYS A 195 -19.05 18.51 -2.89
CA LYS A 195 -18.24 18.54 -4.12
C LYS A 195 -17.11 19.56 -4.08
N ASN A 196 -17.37 20.75 -3.54
CA ASN A 196 -16.34 21.77 -3.36
C ASN A 196 -15.26 21.31 -2.35
N THR A 197 -15.68 20.66 -1.27
CA THR A 197 -14.77 20.08 -0.28
C THR A 197 -13.92 18.97 -0.92
N LEU A 198 -14.53 18.06 -1.67
CA LEU A 198 -13.83 17.01 -2.42
C LEU A 198 -12.82 17.61 -3.40
N LYS A 199 -13.24 18.58 -4.21
CA LYS A 199 -12.36 19.23 -5.19
C LYS A 199 -11.17 19.91 -4.51
N LYS A 200 -11.40 20.64 -3.41
CA LYS A 200 -10.33 21.30 -2.64
C LYS A 200 -9.24 20.31 -2.24
N TYR A 201 -9.62 19.18 -1.63
CA TYR A 201 -8.64 18.23 -1.08
C TYR A 201 -8.04 17.30 -2.15
N ALA A 202 -8.77 17.03 -3.24
CA ALA A 202 -8.20 16.35 -4.41
C ALA A 202 -7.16 17.24 -5.11
N ASP A 203 -7.39 18.56 -5.22
CA ASP A 203 -6.42 19.52 -5.76
C ASP A 203 -5.18 19.63 -4.84
N GLU A 204 -5.37 19.61 -3.53
CA GLU A 204 -4.27 19.58 -2.56
C GLU A 204 -3.45 18.30 -2.72
N LEU A 205 -4.10 17.14 -2.86
CA LEU A 205 -3.44 15.85 -3.07
C LEU A 205 -2.54 15.83 -4.32
N VAL A 206 -2.93 16.53 -5.38
CA VAL A 206 -2.10 16.68 -6.60
C VAL A 206 -0.73 17.30 -6.31
N ASN A 207 -0.63 18.19 -5.31
CA ASN A 207 0.61 18.87 -4.94
C ASN A 207 1.62 17.95 -4.22
N TYR A 208 1.18 16.77 -3.73
CA TYR A 208 2.08 15.80 -3.10
C TYR A 208 2.82 14.93 -4.10
N LYS A 209 2.54 15.04 -5.40
CA LYS A 209 3.31 14.33 -6.41
C LYS A 209 4.77 14.76 -6.33
N THR A 210 5.68 13.81 -6.14
CA THR A 210 7.11 14.09 -6.21
C THR A 210 7.57 14.22 -7.66
N GLY A 211 8.32 15.25 -7.95
CA GLY A 211 9.11 15.41 -9.18
C GLY A 211 10.58 15.64 -8.82
N GLN A 212 10.92 15.38 -7.56
CA GLN A 212 12.25 15.65 -6.99
C GLN A 212 13.32 14.70 -7.50
N PHE A 213 12.93 13.47 -7.82
CA PHE A 213 13.83 12.43 -8.34
C PHE A 213 13.38 11.99 -9.73
N THR A 214 14.30 11.99 -10.67
CA THR A 214 14.04 11.59 -12.05
C THR A 214 13.50 10.16 -12.16
N TYR A 215 13.95 9.28 -11.26
CA TYR A 215 13.68 7.83 -11.29
C TYR A 215 12.60 7.38 -10.31
N LEU A 216 12.11 8.27 -9.48
CA LEU A 216 10.98 8.05 -8.59
C LEU A 216 9.80 8.96 -8.95
N ASP A 217 9.70 9.38 -10.21
CA ASP A 217 8.57 10.16 -10.70
C ASP A 217 7.28 9.36 -10.53
N GLY A 218 6.25 10.02 -10.00
CA GLY A 218 4.99 9.36 -9.66
C GLY A 218 4.90 8.74 -8.27
N PHE A 219 5.98 8.65 -7.51
CA PHE A 219 5.92 8.39 -6.07
C PHE A 219 5.48 9.65 -5.34
N PHE A 220 4.53 9.52 -4.42
CA PHE A 220 3.98 10.65 -3.69
C PHE A 220 4.71 10.87 -2.38
N SER A 221 5.03 12.14 -2.08
CA SER A 221 5.55 12.52 -0.78
C SER A 221 4.43 12.47 0.26
N VAL A 222 4.68 11.83 1.39
CA VAL A 222 3.80 11.87 2.56
C VAL A 222 4.19 13.09 3.40
N TYR A 223 3.27 14.05 3.52
CA TYR A 223 3.55 15.25 4.31
C TYR A 223 3.79 14.91 5.78
N GLN A 224 4.77 15.54 6.41
CA GLN A 224 5.23 15.38 7.78
C GLN A 224 6.03 14.09 8.07
N ASP A 225 5.64 12.92 7.54
CA ASP A 225 6.38 11.66 7.76
C ASP A 225 7.48 11.45 6.72
N ASN A 226 7.42 12.25 5.64
CA ASN A 226 8.46 12.35 4.59
C ASN A 226 8.78 11.05 3.83
N PHE A 227 7.89 10.09 3.88
CA PHE A 227 7.98 8.93 3.03
C PHE A 227 7.59 9.28 1.59
N LEU A 228 8.42 8.92 0.63
CA LEU A 228 8.04 8.91 -0.79
C LEU A 228 7.14 7.73 -1.10
N TRP A 229 7.32 6.63 -0.40
CA TRP A 229 6.52 5.43 -0.42
C TRP A 229 6.51 4.77 0.96
N ASN A 230 5.36 4.22 1.34
CA ASN A 230 5.25 3.29 2.45
C ASN A 230 4.30 2.14 2.07
N GLY A 231 4.56 0.95 2.59
CA GLY A 231 3.78 -0.26 2.32
C GLY A 231 2.49 -0.38 3.12
N TRP A 232 2.19 0.55 4.01
CA TRP A 232 1.06 0.44 4.94
C TRP A 232 -0.09 1.45 4.69
N GLY A 233 -0.12 2.15 3.57
CA GLY A 233 -1.26 3.01 3.30
C GLY A 233 -1.08 4.11 2.26
N ASN A 234 -0.47 3.83 1.14
CA ASN A 234 -0.28 4.81 0.06
C ASN A 234 -1.45 4.81 -0.94
N HIS A 235 -2.62 5.32 -0.54
CA HIS A 235 -3.84 5.33 -1.35
C HIS A 235 -3.97 6.50 -2.35
N TYR A 236 -2.90 7.22 -2.68
CA TYR A 236 -2.99 8.42 -3.53
C TYR A 236 -3.64 8.17 -4.89
N ALA A 237 -3.22 7.09 -5.59
CA ALA A 237 -3.77 6.77 -6.90
C ALA A 237 -5.26 6.41 -6.81
N GLU A 238 -5.68 5.64 -5.80
CA GLU A 238 -7.08 5.28 -5.59
C GLU A 238 -7.94 6.51 -5.27
N ALA A 239 -7.42 7.42 -4.44
CA ALA A 239 -8.09 8.67 -4.10
C ALA A 239 -8.31 9.55 -5.33
N LEU A 240 -7.30 9.69 -6.19
CA LEU A 240 -7.41 10.48 -7.41
C LEU A 240 -8.42 9.87 -8.40
N VAL A 241 -8.42 8.55 -8.57
CA VAL A 241 -9.41 7.87 -9.42
C VAL A 241 -10.81 8.08 -8.86
N SER A 242 -11.00 7.93 -7.54
CA SER A 242 -12.29 8.15 -6.89
C SER A 242 -12.79 9.60 -7.03
N ALA A 243 -11.88 10.57 -6.95
CA ALA A 243 -12.21 11.97 -7.19
C ALA A 243 -12.61 12.23 -8.65
N TYR A 244 -11.94 11.60 -9.63
CA TYR A 244 -12.31 11.65 -11.03
C TYR A 244 -13.72 11.12 -11.28
N GLU A 245 -14.09 9.98 -10.68
CA GLU A 245 -15.41 9.39 -10.84
C GLU A 245 -16.56 10.33 -10.42
N VAL A 246 -16.32 11.22 -9.46
CA VAL A 246 -17.32 12.17 -8.97
C VAL A 246 -17.26 13.53 -9.67
N LEU A 247 -16.05 14.05 -9.91
CA LEU A 247 -15.83 15.41 -10.38
C LEU A 247 -15.64 15.50 -11.89
N GLY A 248 -15.25 14.41 -12.57
CA GLY A 248 -14.98 14.37 -14.01
C GLY A 248 -13.74 15.15 -14.46
N ASP A 249 -12.90 15.62 -13.53
CA ASP A 249 -11.70 16.40 -13.89
C ASP A 249 -10.56 15.46 -14.31
N GLN A 250 -10.23 15.50 -15.61
CA GLN A 250 -9.28 14.58 -16.25
C GLN A 250 -7.90 14.58 -15.62
N LYS A 251 -7.46 15.69 -15.01
CA LYS A 251 -6.14 15.77 -14.35
C LYS A 251 -5.92 14.73 -13.26
N TYR A 252 -6.99 14.37 -12.52
CA TYR A 252 -6.88 13.34 -11.46
C TYR A 252 -6.63 11.96 -12.07
N LEU A 253 -7.36 11.61 -13.11
CA LEU A 253 -7.19 10.33 -13.80
C LEU A 253 -5.80 10.24 -14.46
N ASP A 254 -5.35 11.31 -15.12
CA ASP A 254 -4.05 11.35 -15.79
C ASP A 254 -2.89 11.22 -14.80
N LEU A 255 -2.98 11.89 -13.65
CA LEU A 255 -1.98 11.76 -12.60
C LEU A 255 -1.96 10.36 -11.99
N ALA A 256 -3.13 9.77 -11.69
CA ALA A 256 -3.20 8.39 -11.21
C ALA A 256 -2.60 7.39 -12.21
N LYS A 257 -2.91 7.54 -13.51
CA LYS A 257 -2.35 6.73 -14.61
C LYS A 257 -0.83 6.84 -14.68
N SER A 258 -0.29 8.05 -14.64
CA SER A 258 1.17 8.26 -14.71
C SER A 258 1.87 7.69 -13.48
N SER A 259 1.30 7.87 -12.28
CA SER A 259 1.86 7.33 -11.04
C SER A 259 1.93 5.80 -11.05
N LEU A 260 0.84 5.12 -11.40
CA LEU A 260 0.82 3.66 -11.40
C LEU A 260 1.75 3.05 -12.46
N LYS A 261 1.88 3.70 -13.64
CA LYS A 261 2.85 3.29 -14.67
C LYS A 261 4.30 3.40 -14.19
N ALA A 262 4.61 4.35 -13.31
CA ALA A 262 5.93 4.48 -12.72
C ALA A 262 6.13 3.55 -11.51
N GLN A 263 5.15 3.49 -10.61
CA GLN A 263 5.24 2.76 -9.35
C GLN A 263 5.25 1.24 -9.54
N ILE A 264 4.27 0.70 -10.29
CA ILE A 264 4.05 -0.75 -10.33
C ILE A 264 5.26 -1.51 -10.89
N PRO A 265 5.86 -1.13 -12.03
CA PRO A 265 7.05 -1.83 -12.53
C PRO A 265 8.23 -1.79 -11.55
N LEU A 266 8.49 -0.65 -10.92
CA LEU A 266 9.58 -0.51 -9.95
C LEU A 266 9.32 -1.35 -8.69
N LEU A 267 8.11 -1.28 -8.12
CA LEU A 267 7.74 -2.04 -6.93
C LEU A 267 7.76 -3.54 -7.17
N LEU A 268 7.20 -4.02 -8.30
CA LEU A 268 7.20 -5.45 -8.60
C LEU A 268 8.58 -5.96 -9.02
N GLY A 269 9.37 -5.15 -9.68
CA GLY A 269 10.76 -5.47 -10.05
C GLY A 269 11.67 -5.58 -8.83
N THR A 270 11.48 -4.74 -7.83
CA THR A 270 12.26 -4.71 -6.58
C THR A 270 11.78 -5.74 -5.56
N GLY A 271 10.48 -5.98 -5.48
CA GLY A 271 9.73 -6.47 -4.34
C GLY A 271 8.94 -5.31 -3.74
N LEU A 272 7.78 -5.56 -3.16
CA LEU A 272 6.94 -4.49 -2.57
C LEU A 272 7.69 -3.78 -1.44
N ILE A 273 8.47 -2.77 -1.81
CA ILE A 273 9.33 -2.00 -0.89
C ILE A 273 8.55 -1.60 0.38
N TYR A 274 9.13 -1.86 1.57
CA TYR A 274 8.51 -1.47 2.84
C TYR A 274 8.36 0.05 2.94
N SER A 275 9.47 0.79 2.73
CA SER A 275 9.43 2.26 2.72
C SER A 275 10.59 2.88 1.96
N ILE A 276 10.34 4.08 1.40
CA ILE A 276 11.36 5.02 0.91
C ILE A 276 11.23 6.27 1.77
N ASP A 277 12.13 6.41 2.75
CA ASP A 277 12.15 7.53 3.67
C ASP A 277 13.15 8.58 3.18
N ASN A 278 12.65 9.69 2.65
CA ASN A 278 13.49 10.73 2.06
C ASN A 278 14.16 11.63 3.09
N ILE A 279 13.62 11.75 4.31
CA ILE A 279 14.19 12.62 5.35
C ILE A 279 15.26 11.92 6.16
N ASN A 280 14.96 10.72 6.66
CA ASN A 280 15.97 9.93 7.35
C ASN A 280 17.01 9.38 6.38
N GLY A 281 16.65 9.33 5.08
CA GLY A 281 17.56 9.02 3.99
C GLY A 281 17.87 7.54 3.90
N TYR A 282 16.86 6.67 3.78
CA TYR A 282 17.05 5.26 3.51
C TYR A 282 15.89 4.60 2.79
N VAL A 283 16.15 3.49 2.13
CA VAL A 283 15.16 2.57 1.58
C VAL A 283 15.16 1.30 2.42
N LYS A 284 13.99 0.92 2.93
CA LYS A 284 13.77 -0.39 3.57
C LYS A 284 13.05 -1.31 2.59
N PRO A 285 13.72 -2.35 2.06
CA PRO A 285 13.08 -3.26 1.10
C PRO A 285 12.12 -4.25 1.75
N TYR A 286 12.31 -4.56 3.03
CA TYR A 286 11.56 -5.58 3.76
C TYR A 286 10.93 -5.00 5.02
N GLN A 287 9.82 -5.54 5.47
CA GLN A 287 9.01 -6.66 4.93
C GLN A 287 8.13 -6.16 3.77
N GLU A 288 7.86 -7.04 2.76
CA GLU A 288 6.82 -6.75 1.75
C GLU A 288 5.46 -6.99 2.40
N LEU A 289 4.60 -5.99 2.45
CA LEU A 289 3.31 -6.05 3.14
C LEU A 289 2.16 -6.29 2.17
N ALA A 290 1.21 -7.13 2.56
CA ALA A 290 -0.03 -7.35 1.79
C ALA A 290 -0.83 -6.05 1.57
N TYR A 291 -0.75 -5.09 2.50
CA TYR A 291 -1.44 -3.79 2.43
C TYR A 291 -1.02 -2.95 1.23
N ALA A 292 0.25 -3.04 0.82
CA ALA A 292 0.76 -2.30 -0.33
C ALA A 292 0.07 -2.67 -1.65
N LEU A 293 -0.46 -3.89 -1.74
CA LEU A 293 -1.11 -4.37 -2.96
C LEU A 293 -2.40 -3.63 -3.27
N GLU A 294 -3.24 -3.38 -2.27
CA GLU A 294 -4.50 -2.69 -2.52
C GLU A 294 -4.28 -1.29 -3.09
N CYS A 295 -3.20 -0.62 -2.66
CA CYS A 295 -2.84 0.72 -3.09
C CYS A 295 -2.44 0.83 -4.56
N ILE A 296 -2.08 -0.28 -5.22
CA ILE A 296 -1.65 -0.31 -6.63
C ILE A 296 -2.55 -1.16 -7.51
N ALA A 297 -3.02 -2.32 -7.04
CA ALA A 297 -3.86 -3.23 -7.82
C ALA A 297 -5.27 -2.67 -8.05
N ILE A 298 -5.91 -2.17 -7.00
CA ILE A 298 -7.28 -1.66 -7.05
C ILE A 298 -7.41 -0.42 -7.93
N PRO A 299 -6.61 0.65 -7.75
CA PRO A 299 -6.73 1.81 -8.64
C PRO A 299 -6.39 1.47 -10.10
N ALA A 300 -5.47 0.54 -10.38
CA ALA A 300 -5.22 0.09 -11.73
C ALA A 300 -6.46 -0.61 -12.33
N GLN A 301 -7.15 -1.48 -11.58
CA GLN A 301 -8.40 -2.11 -12.01
C GLN A 301 -9.51 -1.07 -12.25
N LYS A 302 -9.67 -0.08 -11.36
CA LYS A 302 -10.65 1.00 -11.52
C LYS A 302 -10.37 1.83 -12.77
N ILE A 303 -9.11 2.19 -13.05
CA ILE A 303 -8.71 2.88 -14.29
C ILE A 303 -9.06 2.04 -15.51
N TYR A 304 -8.79 0.72 -15.51
CA TYR A 304 -9.22 -0.17 -16.58
C TYR A 304 -10.75 -0.14 -16.76
N SER A 305 -11.52 -0.19 -15.68
CA SER A 305 -12.97 -0.15 -15.75
C SER A 305 -13.51 1.12 -16.39
N ILE A 306 -12.84 2.25 -16.15
CA ILE A 306 -13.20 3.57 -16.70
C ILE A 306 -12.77 3.68 -18.17
N THR A 307 -11.52 3.33 -18.48
CA THR A 307 -10.87 3.67 -19.76
C THR A 307 -10.84 2.55 -20.76
N LYS A 308 -11.01 1.31 -20.33
CA LYS A 308 -10.79 0.06 -21.09
C LYS A 308 -9.36 -0.09 -21.65
N ASP A 309 -8.40 0.69 -21.12
CA ASP A 309 -6.98 0.55 -21.45
C ASP A 309 -6.40 -0.72 -20.79
N GLU A 310 -6.15 -1.75 -21.59
CA GLU A 310 -5.65 -3.06 -21.12
C GLU A 310 -4.32 -2.98 -20.39
N THR A 311 -3.54 -1.92 -20.58
CA THR A 311 -2.31 -1.68 -19.80
C THR A 311 -2.62 -1.69 -18.31
N PHE A 312 -3.72 -1.08 -17.89
CA PHE A 312 -4.10 -1.03 -16.47
C PHE A 312 -4.71 -2.34 -15.97
N ALA A 313 -5.40 -3.10 -16.83
CA ALA A 313 -5.81 -4.47 -16.48
C ALA A 313 -4.58 -5.36 -16.22
N TYR A 314 -3.57 -5.25 -17.09
CA TYR A 314 -2.30 -5.96 -16.95
C TYR A 314 -1.55 -5.56 -15.68
N LEU A 315 -1.39 -4.26 -15.41
CA LEU A 315 -0.73 -3.75 -14.20
C LEU A 315 -1.46 -4.19 -12.92
N SER A 316 -2.81 -4.17 -12.93
CA SER A 316 -3.61 -4.69 -11.81
C SER A 316 -3.37 -6.18 -11.59
N ALA A 317 -3.46 -6.99 -12.65
CA ALA A 317 -3.24 -8.43 -12.57
C ALA A 317 -1.84 -8.78 -12.09
N LEU A 318 -0.81 -8.07 -12.58
CA LEU A 318 0.56 -8.23 -12.12
C LEU A 318 0.70 -7.95 -10.63
N SER A 319 0.12 -6.85 -10.16
CA SER A 319 0.15 -6.50 -8.74
C SER A 319 -0.55 -7.57 -7.91
N ALA A 320 -1.76 -7.97 -8.28
CA ALA A 320 -2.54 -8.99 -7.59
C ALA A 320 -1.87 -10.38 -7.61
N SER A 321 -1.07 -10.68 -8.64
CA SER A 321 -0.36 -11.96 -8.75
C SER A 321 0.63 -12.21 -7.60
N TRP A 322 1.06 -11.17 -6.90
CA TRP A 322 1.89 -11.30 -5.69
C TRP A 322 1.26 -12.23 -4.66
N LEU A 323 -0.07 -12.23 -4.52
CA LEU A 323 -0.80 -13.14 -3.63
C LEU A 323 -0.66 -14.61 -4.04
N TYR A 324 -0.44 -14.89 -5.31
CA TYR A 324 -0.42 -16.23 -5.89
C TYR A 324 0.96 -16.69 -6.36
N GLY A 325 2.03 -16.09 -5.83
CA GLY A 325 3.41 -16.45 -6.14
C GLY A 325 4.10 -15.52 -7.12
N GLY A 326 3.42 -14.49 -7.64
CA GLY A 326 4.04 -13.42 -8.42
C GLY A 326 4.91 -12.49 -7.58
N ASN A 327 5.55 -13.02 -6.54
CA ASN A 327 6.42 -12.30 -5.61
C ASN A 327 7.86 -12.78 -5.69
N ARG A 328 8.75 -12.17 -4.94
CA ARG A 328 10.19 -12.42 -4.99
C ARG A 328 10.61 -13.86 -4.64
N LEU A 329 9.87 -14.53 -3.77
CA LEU A 329 10.14 -15.91 -3.37
C LEU A 329 9.34 -16.95 -4.17
N GLY A 330 8.46 -16.56 -5.07
CA GLY A 330 7.58 -17.47 -5.82
C GLY A 330 6.57 -18.22 -4.93
N VAL A 331 6.19 -17.66 -3.78
CA VAL A 331 5.36 -18.31 -2.77
C VAL A 331 3.98 -17.70 -2.67
N ARG A 332 2.98 -18.52 -2.36
CA ARG A 332 1.61 -18.06 -2.17
C ARG A 332 1.47 -17.28 -0.85
N MET A 333 0.84 -16.11 -0.93
CA MET A 333 0.62 -15.18 0.19
C MET A 333 -0.84 -15.09 0.62
N ILE A 334 -1.70 -15.95 0.09
CA ILE A 334 -3.10 -16.09 0.49
C ILE A 334 -3.45 -17.56 0.68
N GLY A 335 -4.12 -17.88 1.77
CA GLY A 335 -4.55 -19.24 2.08
C GLY A 335 -5.88 -19.61 1.40
N ASP A 336 -6.32 -20.88 1.55
CA ASP A 336 -7.52 -21.39 0.89
C ASP A 336 -8.82 -20.89 1.52
N ASN A 337 -8.80 -20.49 2.80
CA ASN A 337 -9.94 -19.86 3.47
C ASN A 337 -9.93 -18.33 3.35
N GLY A 338 -9.04 -17.75 2.54
CA GLY A 338 -8.90 -16.32 2.34
C GLY A 338 -7.96 -15.63 3.33
N GLU A 339 -7.14 -16.40 4.06
CA GLU A 339 -6.10 -15.86 4.93
C GLU A 339 -5.10 -15.02 4.13
N GLY A 340 -5.08 -13.72 4.30
CA GLY A 340 -4.02 -12.88 3.79
C GLY A 340 -2.84 -12.91 4.76
N TYR A 341 -1.68 -13.43 4.34
CA TYR A 341 -0.51 -13.47 5.21
C TYR A 341 0.11 -12.09 5.38
N ASP A 342 0.60 -11.76 6.58
CA ASP A 342 1.01 -10.42 6.97
C ASP A 342 2.13 -9.86 6.10
N GLY A 343 3.10 -10.69 5.73
CA GLY A 343 4.19 -10.18 4.91
C GLY A 343 5.19 -11.21 4.43
N LEU A 344 6.02 -10.76 3.49
CA LEU A 344 7.12 -11.52 2.93
C LEU A 344 8.43 -10.91 3.41
N GLU A 345 9.11 -11.66 4.28
CA GLU A 345 10.42 -11.31 4.80
C GLU A 345 11.53 -11.61 3.76
N TYR A 346 12.78 -11.37 4.13
CA TYR A 346 13.90 -11.60 3.22
C TYR A 346 13.92 -13.02 2.64
N MET A 347 13.74 -14.05 3.47
CA MET A 347 13.85 -15.47 3.09
C MET A 347 12.63 -16.31 3.45
N HIS A 348 11.59 -15.76 4.07
CA HIS A 348 10.44 -16.54 4.53
C HIS A 348 9.15 -15.72 4.53
N VAL A 349 8.02 -16.41 4.66
CA VAL A 349 6.70 -15.81 4.82
C VAL A 349 6.36 -15.67 6.29
N ASN A 350 5.95 -14.49 6.72
CA ASN A 350 5.22 -14.32 7.96
C ASN A 350 3.77 -14.75 7.71
N LYS A 351 3.43 -15.98 8.12
CA LYS A 351 2.12 -16.59 7.90
C LYS A 351 1.07 -16.21 8.95
N ASN A 352 1.36 -15.27 9.84
CA ASN A 352 0.30 -14.67 10.65
C ASN A 352 -0.71 -14.00 9.72
N SER A 353 -1.96 -13.89 10.14
CA SER A 353 -3.04 -13.42 9.28
C SER A 353 -4.09 -12.70 10.13
N GLY A 354 -3.82 -11.46 10.47
CA GLY A 354 -4.75 -10.60 11.18
C GLY A 354 -5.86 -10.03 10.28
N ALA A 355 -6.69 -9.17 10.84
CA ALA A 355 -7.80 -8.56 10.12
C ALA A 355 -7.30 -7.74 8.93
N GLU A 356 -6.33 -6.86 9.12
CA GLU A 356 -5.85 -5.93 8.09
C GLU A 356 -5.32 -6.64 6.85
N SER A 357 -4.36 -7.57 7.02
CA SER A 357 -3.77 -8.33 5.91
C SER A 357 -4.80 -9.17 5.16
N THR A 358 -5.74 -9.78 5.88
CA THR A 358 -6.85 -10.54 5.30
C THR A 358 -7.77 -9.66 4.47
N ILE A 359 -8.20 -8.52 5.00
CA ILE A 359 -9.09 -7.58 4.32
C ILE A 359 -8.44 -7.05 3.04
N CYS A 360 -7.17 -6.63 3.11
CA CYS A 360 -6.44 -6.10 1.96
C CYS A 360 -6.29 -7.15 0.85
N ALA A 361 -5.94 -8.40 1.21
CA ALA A 361 -5.87 -9.50 0.24
C ALA A 361 -7.25 -9.79 -0.41
N LEU A 362 -8.32 -9.85 0.39
CA LEU A 362 -9.68 -10.08 -0.11
C LEU A 362 -10.18 -8.94 -1.00
N ARG A 363 -9.87 -7.67 -0.69
CA ARG A 363 -10.21 -6.54 -1.57
C ARG A 363 -9.51 -6.67 -2.92
N VAL A 364 -8.22 -7.03 -2.93
CA VAL A 364 -7.48 -7.26 -4.17
C VAL A 364 -8.09 -8.40 -4.99
N VAL A 365 -8.45 -9.53 -4.36
CA VAL A 365 -9.14 -10.65 -5.02
C VAL A 365 -10.49 -10.22 -5.61
N LEU A 366 -11.30 -9.50 -4.84
CA LEU A 366 -12.61 -9.00 -5.24
C LEU A 366 -12.53 -8.13 -6.51
N HIS A 367 -11.59 -7.19 -6.53
CA HIS A 367 -11.37 -6.30 -7.67
C HIS A 367 -10.73 -7.03 -8.87
N SER A 368 -9.87 -8.03 -8.62
CA SER A 368 -9.27 -8.85 -9.69
C SER A 368 -10.32 -9.65 -10.46
N ASN A 369 -11.43 -10.04 -9.83
CA ASN A 369 -12.56 -10.70 -10.49
C ASN A 369 -13.31 -9.78 -11.49
N GLN A 370 -13.05 -8.48 -11.50
CA GLN A 370 -13.59 -7.53 -12.48
C GLN A 370 -12.69 -7.38 -13.72
N LEU A 371 -11.54 -8.05 -13.74
CA LEU A 371 -10.64 -8.08 -14.90
C LEU A 371 -11.13 -9.10 -15.95
N PRO A 372 -10.78 -8.92 -17.24
CA PRO A 372 -10.96 -9.95 -18.25
C PRO A 372 -10.27 -11.27 -17.87
N GLU A 373 -10.84 -12.41 -18.28
CA GLU A 373 -10.39 -13.77 -17.94
C GLU A 373 -8.88 -13.99 -18.16
N LYS A 374 -8.34 -13.48 -19.29
CA LYS A 374 -6.91 -13.57 -19.57
C LYS A 374 -6.02 -12.95 -18.50
N PHE A 375 -6.48 -11.89 -17.85
CA PHE A 375 -5.77 -11.22 -16.76
C PHE A 375 -6.03 -11.88 -15.41
N GLN A 376 -7.22 -12.45 -15.19
CA GLN A 376 -7.49 -13.28 -14.01
C GLN A 376 -6.58 -14.52 -13.99
N SER A 377 -6.34 -15.13 -15.16
CA SER A 377 -5.38 -16.23 -15.30
C SER A 377 -3.96 -15.82 -14.93
N LEU A 378 -3.54 -14.60 -15.28
CA LEU A 378 -2.24 -14.05 -14.88
C LEU A 378 -2.14 -13.84 -13.36
N VAL A 379 -3.23 -13.46 -12.69
CA VAL A 379 -3.26 -13.35 -11.22
C VAL A 379 -2.95 -14.68 -10.56
N THR A 380 -3.64 -15.74 -10.97
CA THR A 380 -3.57 -17.06 -10.29
C THR A 380 -2.40 -17.94 -10.73
N ASN A 381 -1.85 -17.68 -11.92
CA ASN A 381 -0.77 -18.47 -12.52
C ASN A 381 0.35 -17.57 -13.07
N PRO A 382 1.04 -16.81 -12.20
CA PRO A 382 2.12 -15.92 -12.65
C PRO A 382 3.32 -16.73 -13.12
N SER A 383 3.77 -16.50 -14.38
CA SER A 383 4.96 -17.13 -14.98
C SER A 383 6.15 -16.16 -14.98
N ILE A 384 6.42 -15.50 -13.85
CA ILE A 384 7.53 -14.54 -13.74
C ILE A 384 8.85 -15.29 -13.66
N VAL A 385 9.77 -15.01 -14.58
CA VAL A 385 11.08 -15.66 -14.69
C VAL A 385 12.24 -14.75 -14.31
N ALA A 386 12.06 -13.43 -14.38
CA ALA A 386 13.08 -12.48 -13.96
C ALA A 386 12.45 -11.17 -13.45
N ARG A 387 13.19 -10.51 -12.59
CA ARG A 387 12.86 -9.19 -12.02
C ARG A 387 14.01 -8.24 -12.26
N SER A 388 13.66 -7.00 -12.61
CA SER A 388 14.59 -5.90 -12.76
C SER A 388 14.02 -4.72 -11.95
N GLY A 389 14.68 -4.38 -10.86
CA GLY A 389 14.23 -3.35 -9.94
C GLY A 389 15.36 -2.67 -9.22
N MET A 390 15.03 -1.97 -8.16
CA MET A 390 15.99 -1.26 -7.32
C MET A 390 16.92 -2.25 -6.60
N ILE A 391 18.22 -1.98 -6.63
CA ILE A 391 19.24 -2.73 -5.91
C ILE A 391 19.77 -1.82 -4.82
N ILE A 392 19.71 -2.29 -3.58
CA ILE A 392 20.13 -1.51 -2.40
C ILE A 392 21.42 -2.12 -1.87
N LEU A 393 22.48 -1.34 -1.85
CA LEU A 393 23.79 -1.69 -1.35
C LEU A 393 24.03 -0.94 -0.05
N GLU A 394 23.96 -1.64 1.08
CA GLU A 394 24.20 -1.08 2.40
C GLU A 394 25.65 -0.65 2.56
N GLY A 395 25.87 0.50 3.21
CA GLY A 395 27.19 1.10 3.40
C GLY A 395 28.17 0.23 4.15
N GLU A 396 27.69 -0.51 5.16
CA GLU A 396 28.50 -1.44 5.96
C GLU A 396 28.97 -2.67 5.14
N GLY A 397 28.39 -2.91 3.98
CA GLY A 397 28.87 -3.94 3.03
C GLY A 397 30.03 -3.50 2.15
N PHE A 398 30.54 -2.28 2.30
CA PHE A 398 31.70 -1.79 1.57
C PHE A 398 33.00 -1.98 2.35
N ASP A 399 34.03 -2.51 1.69
CA ASP A 399 35.36 -2.59 2.23
C ASP A 399 35.98 -1.19 2.33
N PRO A 400 36.32 -0.71 3.53
CA PRO A 400 36.93 0.60 3.73
C PRO A 400 38.42 0.64 3.35
N GLY A 401 39.09 -0.48 3.13
CA GLY A 401 40.53 -0.55 2.91
C GLY A 401 41.28 0.09 4.05
N ILE A 402 42.06 1.15 3.74
CA ILE A 402 42.81 1.93 4.74
C ILE A 402 42.04 3.15 5.30
N SER A 403 40.77 3.34 4.88
CA SER A 403 39.99 4.49 5.34
C SER A 403 39.49 4.28 6.77
N SER A 404 39.45 5.35 7.56
CA SER A 404 38.92 5.31 8.94
C SER A 404 37.39 5.31 8.87
N THR A 405 36.79 4.22 9.33
CA THR A 405 35.32 4.07 9.37
C THR A 405 34.85 3.40 10.65
N THR A 406 33.65 3.72 11.09
CA THR A 406 32.98 3.08 12.23
C THR A 406 31.52 2.77 11.86
N ILE A 407 31.02 1.57 12.17
CA ILE A 407 29.62 1.20 11.99
C ILE A 407 28.84 1.62 13.23
N LEU A 408 27.80 2.43 13.03
CA LEU A 408 26.90 2.91 14.08
C LEU A 408 25.53 2.27 13.90
N SER A 409 25.05 1.57 14.93
CA SER A 409 23.69 1.01 14.93
C SER A 409 22.63 2.09 15.20
N GLY A 410 21.45 1.95 14.60
CA GLY A 410 20.34 2.89 14.77
C GLY A 410 19.21 2.68 13.78
N ASN A 411 18.35 3.68 13.66
CA ASN A 411 17.24 3.66 12.69
C ASN A 411 17.73 4.13 11.31
N TYR A 412 18.38 3.22 10.59
CA TYR A 412 18.97 3.39 9.26
C TYR A 412 18.46 2.28 8.32
N GLY A 413 18.95 2.20 7.10
CA GLY A 413 18.51 1.25 6.08
C GLY A 413 18.42 -0.18 6.57
N ALA A 414 19.54 -0.82 6.87
CA ALA A 414 19.61 -2.17 7.46
C ALA A 414 19.81 -2.15 8.99
N GLY A 415 19.55 -1.03 9.66
CA GLY A 415 19.77 -0.85 11.10
C GLY A 415 21.14 -0.34 11.46
N ALA A 416 21.97 0.03 10.49
CA ALA A 416 23.31 0.57 10.70
C ALA A 416 23.66 1.65 9.66
N ILE A 417 24.66 2.48 9.97
CA ILE A 417 25.24 3.49 9.07
C ILE A 417 26.75 3.54 9.25
N VAL A 418 27.48 3.83 8.20
CA VAL A 418 28.94 3.96 8.24
C VAL A 418 29.33 5.40 8.52
N GLN A 419 29.91 5.66 9.68
CA GLN A 419 30.64 6.89 9.97
C GLN A 419 31.99 6.85 9.25
N VAL A 420 32.21 7.83 8.41
CA VAL A 420 33.51 8.03 7.69
C VAL A 420 34.26 9.20 8.30
N ASP A 421 35.51 9.01 8.67
CA ASP A 421 36.34 10.02 9.29
C ASP A 421 37.39 10.57 8.30
N GLY A 422 37.07 11.72 7.70
CA GLY A 422 37.93 12.37 6.72
C GLY A 422 37.71 11.86 5.29
N LYS A 423 38.78 11.85 4.49
CA LYS A 423 38.71 11.32 3.11
C LYS A 423 38.70 9.80 3.13
N ALA A 424 37.83 9.22 2.31
CA ALA A 424 37.73 7.77 2.22
C ALA A 424 37.57 7.29 0.78
N LYS A 425 37.97 6.03 0.56
CA LYS A 425 37.65 5.26 -0.64
C LYS A 425 37.15 3.90 -0.21
N LEU A 426 35.86 3.67 -0.41
CA LEU A 426 35.17 2.43 -0.08
C LEU A 426 34.98 1.62 -1.37
N LYS A 427 35.03 0.29 -1.28
CA LYS A 427 34.88 -0.59 -2.43
C LYS A 427 33.97 -1.75 -2.10
N ARG A 428 33.11 -2.16 -3.05
CA ARG A 428 32.26 -3.36 -2.97
C ARG A 428 32.34 -4.16 -4.25
N ASP A 429 32.48 -5.49 -4.12
CA ASP A 429 32.24 -6.43 -5.19
C ASP A 429 30.73 -6.51 -5.46
N VAL A 430 30.35 -6.44 -6.73
CA VAL A 430 28.97 -6.47 -7.20
C VAL A 430 28.87 -7.40 -8.42
N SER A 431 29.69 -8.44 -8.46
CA SER A 431 29.69 -9.45 -9.55
C SER A 431 28.39 -10.25 -9.65
N ASP A 432 27.55 -10.23 -8.63
CA ASP A 432 26.19 -10.76 -8.58
C ASP A 432 25.12 -9.86 -9.23
N ILE A 433 25.49 -8.61 -9.53
CA ILE A 433 24.63 -7.65 -10.20
C ILE A 433 24.80 -7.78 -11.73
N VAL A 434 23.69 -7.76 -12.46
CA VAL A 434 23.72 -7.77 -13.92
C VAL A 434 24.47 -6.54 -14.43
N PRO A 435 25.55 -6.70 -15.21
CA PRO A 435 26.27 -5.56 -15.77
C PRO A 435 25.35 -4.72 -16.66
N GLY A 436 25.46 -3.39 -16.54
CA GLY A 436 24.61 -2.49 -17.31
C GLY A 436 24.64 -1.06 -16.81
N ARG A 437 23.74 -0.25 -17.37
CA ARG A 437 23.59 1.15 -17.02
C ARG A 437 22.56 1.33 -15.91
N TYR A 438 22.97 2.04 -14.89
CA TYR A 438 22.14 2.30 -13.70
C TYR A 438 22.08 3.77 -13.38
N TYR A 439 20.93 4.21 -12.98
CA TYR A 439 20.73 5.45 -12.24
C TYR A 439 21.14 5.22 -10.79
N VAL A 440 21.82 6.20 -10.19
CA VAL A 440 22.41 6.06 -8.88
C VAL A 440 21.91 7.14 -7.94
N MET A 441 21.42 6.71 -6.80
CA MET A 441 21.20 7.56 -5.64
C MET A 441 22.07 7.09 -4.50
N VAL A 442 22.40 8.02 -3.59
CA VAL A 442 23.08 7.72 -2.32
C VAL A 442 22.27 8.25 -1.17
N SER A 443 22.36 7.58 -0.04
CA SER A 443 21.67 8.01 1.17
C SER A 443 22.64 8.18 2.34
N GLY A 444 22.31 9.08 3.27
CA GLY A 444 23.11 9.35 4.45
C GLY A 444 22.98 10.77 4.98
N GLN A 445 23.95 11.14 5.81
CA GLN A 445 24.09 12.47 6.41
C GLN A 445 25.41 13.09 5.94
N PHE A 446 25.32 14.04 5.04
CA PHE A 446 26.47 14.61 4.35
C PHE A 446 26.63 16.08 4.74
N PRO A 447 27.72 16.47 5.46
CA PRO A 447 28.16 17.85 5.38
C PRO A 447 28.55 18.15 3.93
N LYS A 448 28.85 19.37 3.59
CA LYS A 448 29.27 19.69 2.21
C LYS A 448 30.45 18.80 1.79
N ILE A 449 30.20 17.84 0.91
CA ILE A 449 31.19 16.89 0.42
C ILE A 449 31.13 16.75 -1.10
N THR A 450 32.21 16.32 -1.69
CA THR A 450 32.25 15.78 -3.05
C THR A 450 32.28 14.26 -2.96
N LEU A 451 31.32 13.62 -3.64
CA LEU A 451 31.23 12.17 -3.77
C LEU A 451 31.52 11.79 -5.22
N THR A 452 32.36 10.77 -5.41
CA THR A 452 32.63 10.18 -6.72
C THR A 452 32.30 8.70 -6.66
N LEU A 453 31.36 8.28 -7.48
CA LEU A 453 31.04 6.86 -7.70
C LEU A 453 31.69 6.38 -8.97
N SER A 454 32.29 5.21 -8.93
CA SER A 454 33.01 4.64 -10.08
C SER A 454 32.78 3.13 -10.17
N SER A 455 32.54 2.66 -11.39
CA SER A 455 32.60 1.25 -11.79
C SER A 455 33.27 1.22 -13.17
N LYS A 456 32.61 0.78 -14.25
CA LYS A 456 33.12 0.93 -15.63
C LYS A 456 33.23 2.39 -16.03
N THR A 457 32.20 3.17 -15.69
CA THR A 457 32.21 4.65 -15.82
C THR A 457 32.19 5.29 -14.42
N SER A 458 32.28 6.61 -14.37
CA SER A 458 32.26 7.33 -13.10
C SER A 458 31.39 8.58 -13.18
N VAL A 459 30.77 8.92 -12.02
CA VAL A 459 30.01 10.15 -11.83
C VAL A 459 30.49 10.84 -10.55
N LYS A 460 30.56 12.18 -10.60
CA LYS A 460 30.99 13.02 -9.47
C LYS A 460 29.94 14.06 -9.18
N LYS A 461 29.59 14.24 -7.90
CA LYS A 461 28.62 15.25 -7.46
C LYS A 461 28.97 15.83 -6.11
N ASP A 462 28.70 17.13 -5.95
CA ASP A 462 28.75 17.79 -4.66
C ASP A 462 27.39 17.65 -4.00
N ILE A 463 27.34 17.17 -2.75
CA ILE A 463 26.12 16.95 -1.97
C ILE A 463 26.25 17.54 -0.58
N SER A 464 25.13 17.94 0.01
CA SER A 464 25.04 18.47 1.36
C SER A 464 23.64 18.29 1.93
N GLY A 465 23.53 17.82 3.15
CA GLY A 465 22.26 17.59 3.86
C GLY A 465 22.09 16.14 4.31
N ASN A 466 20.91 15.86 4.84
CA ASN A 466 20.47 14.51 5.20
C ASN A 466 19.43 14.04 4.20
N GLY A 467 19.41 12.75 3.88
CA GLY A 467 18.40 12.19 2.99
C GLY A 467 18.97 11.34 1.85
N ILE A 468 18.17 11.19 0.80
CA ILE A 468 18.51 10.51 -0.44
C ILE A 468 18.87 11.55 -1.49
N PHE A 469 19.99 11.35 -2.18
CA PHE A 469 20.52 12.26 -3.20
C PHE A 469 20.72 11.53 -4.52
N GLU A 470 20.12 12.05 -5.58
CA GLU A 470 20.37 11.60 -6.95
C GLU A 470 21.80 12.00 -7.35
N ILE A 471 22.61 11.05 -7.79
CA ILE A 471 24.03 11.28 -8.17
C ILE A 471 24.16 11.39 -9.69
N GLY A 472 23.54 10.50 -10.43
CA GLY A 472 23.58 10.46 -11.90
C GLY A 472 23.51 9.04 -12.43
N GLN A 473 24.21 8.76 -13.52
CA GLN A 473 24.25 7.44 -14.16
C GLN A 473 25.68 6.89 -14.21
N ILE A 474 25.81 5.57 -14.02
CA ILE A 474 27.06 4.84 -14.26
C ILE A 474 26.79 3.52 -14.98
N ASP A 475 27.78 3.07 -15.72
CA ASP A 475 27.82 1.68 -16.22
C ASP A 475 28.50 0.82 -15.15
N VAL A 476 27.75 -0.15 -14.61
CA VAL A 476 28.21 -1.08 -13.55
C VAL A 476 28.74 -2.35 -14.18
N GLU A 477 29.87 -2.84 -13.66
CA GLU A 477 30.42 -4.17 -13.97
C GLU A 477 30.60 -4.99 -12.68
N ASN A 478 31.81 -5.33 -12.30
CA ASN A 478 32.08 -6.27 -11.21
C ASN A 478 32.29 -5.60 -9.84
N SER A 479 32.51 -4.30 -9.80
CA SER A 479 32.72 -3.61 -8.52
C SER A 479 32.31 -2.14 -8.60
N ILE A 480 31.94 -1.60 -7.43
CA ILE A 480 31.65 -0.18 -7.21
C ILE A 480 32.65 0.38 -6.20
N SER A 481 33.22 1.54 -6.52
CA SER A 481 34.03 2.33 -5.59
C SER A 481 33.37 3.66 -5.30
N VAL A 482 33.40 4.07 -4.03
CA VAL A 482 32.88 5.35 -3.55
C VAL A 482 34.07 6.15 -2.97
N SER A 483 34.37 7.28 -3.59
CA SER A 483 35.35 8.22 -3.04
C SER A 483 34.65 9.39 -2.36
N ILE A 484 34.96 9.64 -1.11
CA ILE A 484 34.32 10.63 -0.24
C ILE A 484 35.39 11.66 0.12
N SER A 485 35.11 12.96 -0.03
CA SER A 485 36.12 14.03 0.15
C SER A 485 36.32 14.48 1.59
N ASN A 486 35.36 14.17 2.49
CA ASN A 486 35.40 14.62 3.90
C ASN A 486 34.55 13.70 4.77
N SER A 487 34.62 13.87 6.09
CA SER A 487 33.83 13.12 7.08
C SER A 487 32.32 13.20 6.76
N CYS A 488 31.62 12.07 6.89
CA CYS A 488 30.19 11.98 6.72
C CYS A 488 29.60 10.70 7.35
N LYS A 489 28.30 10.56 7.33
CA LYS A 489 27.64 9.27 7.58
C LYS A 489 27.02 8.78 6.27
N PHE A 490 27.47 7.63 5.83
CA PHE A 490 27.08 7.00 4.56
C PHE A 490 26.26 5.75 4.84
N ASP A 491 25.05 5.68 4.28
CA ASP A 491 24.08 4.60 4.55
C ASP A 491 23.99 3.64 3.35
N GLN A 492 23.46 4.10 2.21
CA GLN A 492 23.17 3.21 1.10
C GLN A 492 23.63 3.79 -0.25
N ILE A 493 23.95 2.89 -1.18
CA ILE A 493 23.87 3.15 -2.63
C ILE A 493 22.64 2.46 -3.18
N ILE A 494 21.83 3.19 -3.91
CA ILE A 494 20.62 2.73 -4.54
C ILE A 494 20.85 2.77 -6.06
N LEU A 495 20.82 1.60 -6.69
CA LEU A 495 20.97 1.44 -8.14
C LEU A 495 19.60 1.11 -8.75
N ILE A 496 19.20 1.88 -9.75
CA ILE A 496 17.97 1.64 -10.51
C ILE A 496 18.35 1.37 -11.95
N PRO A 497 18.09 0.18 -12.51
CA PRO A 497 18.38 -0.13 -13.90
C PRO A 497 17.52 0.71 -14.85
N GLU A 498 17.98 0.96 -16.07
CA GLU A 498 17.21 1.73 -17.07
C GLU A 498 15.86 1.10 -17.40
N THR A 499 15.76 -0.22 -17.28
CA THR A 499 14.50 -0.95 -17.47
C THR A 499 14.11 -1.64 -16.18
N VAL A 500 12.98 -1.27 -15.61
CA VAL A 500 12.41 -1.85 -14.40
C VAL A 500 11.14 -2.63 -14.71
N GLY A 501 10.88 -3.70 -13.95
CA GLY A 501 9.69 -4.52 -14.07
C GLY A 501 9.95 -6.01 -13.91
N VAL A 502 9.05 -6.83 -14.47
CA VAL A 502 9.09 -8.28 -14.42
C VAL A 502 9.06 -8.86 -15.83
N SER A 503 9.76 -9.98 -16.05
CA SER A 503 9.75 -10.73 -17.32
C SER A 503 9.01 -12.04 -17.14
N PHE A 504 8.34 -12.48 -18.18
CA PHE A 504 7.55 -13.71 -18.23
C PHE A 504 8.17 -14.73 -19.19
N GLN A 505 7.89 -16.00 -18.92
CA GLN A 505 8.23 -17.11 -19.81
C GLN A 505 7.21 -17.21 -20.94
#